data_302754140abce3c20d8078f2c7e5351a
#
_entry.id   302754140abce3c20d8078f2c7e5351a
#
_cell.length_a   1.000
_cell.length_b   1.000
_cell.length_c   1.000
_cell.angle_alpha   90.00
_cell.angle_beta   90.00
_cell.angle_gamma   90.00
#
_symmetry.space_group_name_H-M   'P 1'
#
loop_
_entity.id
_entity.type
_entity.pdbx_description
1 polymer ?
#
loop_
_entity_poly.entity_id
_entity_poly.type
_entity_poly.pdbx_seq_one_letter_code
_entity_poly.pdbx_strand_id
1 'polypeptide(L)'
;MHVVRADPELMVYMLFSGIFSIIAAIVLLTTTGGLGYFIGGEEGSEGGAYVGTFLSYMAIAIITVFWNAAIIASAHERMTAGTNPSFSYGIKQAMKCLPQIVIWGLISGTVGLIIMALESMRDSDNPVVGIFGMIASWIVQVAWWITTFFVVPMIVLDKISIGESMSKSPELFKQTWGEDVVATTGTGVINILVIVLIVIICVPLFALGELGGGLALLLMFVGIATSVLFFTACEAVNRVSLYYFAKTGEAPPLAQKYGLDF
;
A
#
# COMPACT_ATOMS: atom_id res chain seq x y z
N MET A 1 -12.74 0.55 -11.06
CA MET A 1 -11.94 0.68 -12.29
C MET A 1 -12.33 1.89 -13.16
N HIS A 2 -13.61 2.20 -13.38
CA HIS A 2 -14.01 3.38 -14.17
C HIS A 2 -13.45 4.71 -13.63
N VAL A 3 -13.43 4.91 -12.31
CA VAL A 3 -12.91 6.13 -11.68
C VAL A 3 -11.42 6.31 -11.98
N VAL A 4 -10.62 5.26 -11.83
CA VAL A 4 -9.15 5.32 -12.07
C VAL A 4 -8.83 5.53 -13.57
N ARG A 5 -9.64 4.94 -14.47
CA ARG A 5 -9.49 5.19 -15.93
C ARG A 5 -9.87 6.62 -16.32
N ALA A 6 -10.87 7.19 -15.66
CA ALA A 6 -11.32 8.55 -15.92
C ALA A 6 -10.39 9.61 -15.27
N ASP A 7 -9.60 9.20 -14.28
CA ASP A 7 -8.72 10.07 -13.51
C ASP A 7 -7.34 9.39 -13.28
N PRO A 8 -6.47 9.40 -14.30
CA PRO A 8 -5.14 8.78 -14.20
C PRO A 8 -4.24 9.47 -13.16
N GLU A 9 -4.58 10.68 -12.69
CA GLU A 9 -3.84 11.36 -11.62
C GLU A 9 -3.85 10.54 -10.32
N LEU A 10 -4.86 9.69 -10.10
CA LEU A 10 -4.89 8.79 -8.95
C LEU A 10 -3.73 7.79 -8.96
N MET A 11 -3.26 7.36 -10.13
CA MET A 11 -2.08 6.49 -10.23
C MET A 11 -0.77 7.23 -9.91
N VAL A 12 -0.74 8.54 -10.15
CA VAL A 12 0.45 9.37 -9.91
C VAL A 12 0.81 9.41 -8.43
N TYR A 13 -0.17 9.38 -7.52
CA TYR A 13 0.11 9.28 -6.08
C TYR A 13 0.88 8.00 -5.73
N MET A 14 0.53 6.88 -6.34
CA MET A 14 1.22 5.60 -6.10
C MET A 14 2.63 5.59 -6.72
N LEU A 15 2.79 6.21 -7.89
CA LEU A 15 4.11 6.39 -8.52
C LEU A 15 5.04 7.21 -7.61
N PHE A 16 4.57 8.34 -7.09
CA PHE A 16 5.34 9.15 -6.15
C PHE A 16 5.64 8.40 -4.85
N SER A 17 4.69 7.62 -4.32
CA SER A 17 4.93 6.76 -3.16
C SER A 17 6.14 5.85 -3.40
N GLY A 18 6.20 5.16 -4.54
CA GLY A 18 7.31 4.29 -4.90
C GLY A 18 8.63 5.06 -5.05
N ILE A 19 8.63 6.17 -5.79
CA ILE A 19 9.83 6.99 -6.02
C ILE A 19 10.38 7.53 -4.69
N PHE A 20 9.55 8.13 -3.84
CA PHE A 20 10.00 8.67 -2.55
C PHE A 20 10.48 7.57 -1.60
N SER A 21 9.85 6.40 -1.63
CA SER A 21 10.28 5.23 -0.84
C SER A 21 11.67 4.75 -1.25
N ILE A 22 11.95 4.65 -2.56
CA ILE A 22 13.26 4.26 -3.08
C ILE A 22 14.31 5.31 -2.72
N ILE A 23 14.02 6.59 -2.91
CA ILE A 23 14.94 7.68 -2.57
C ILE A 23 15.25 7.65 -1.05
N ALA A 24 14.23 7.52 -0.20
CA ALA A 24 14.41 7.44 1.24
C ALA A 24 15.29 6.24 1.64
N ALA A 25 15.04 5.07 1.06
CA ALA A 25 15.84 3.88 1.31
C ALA A 25 17.31 4.08 0.91
N ILE A 26 17.57 4.57 -0.30
CA ILE A 26 18.94 4.83 -0.77
C ILE A 26 19.64 5.85 0.14
N VAL A 27 19.01 6.97 0.44
CA VAL A 27 19.59 8.03 1.27
C VAL A 27 19.88 7.52 2.68
N LEU A 28 18.95 6.81 3.31
CA LEU A 28 19.13 6.32 4.66
C LEU A 28 20.19 5.21 4.73
N LEU A 29 20.19 4.26 3.82
CA LEU A 29 21.18 3.19 3.79
C LEU A 29 22.60 3.72 3.53
N THR A 30 22.75 4.63 2.57
CA THR A 30 24.07 5.19 2.22
C THR A 30 24.61 6.12 3.32
N THR A 31 23.74 6.94 3.93
CA THR A 31 24.19 7.85 5.00
C THR A 31 24.52 7.11 6.29
N THR A 32 23.71 6.16 6.72
CA THR A 32 23.96 5.41 7.97
C THR A 32 25.12 4.42 7.81
N GLY A 33 25.23 3.72 6.67
CA GLY A 33 26.38 2.85 6.37
C GLY A 33 27.68 3.64 6.24
N GLY A 34 27.64 4.78 5.55
CA GLY A 34 28.81 5.66 5.40
C GLY A 34 29.26 6.29 6.72
N LEU A 35 28.32 6.76 7.55
CA LEU A 35 28.65 7.26 8.89
C LEU A 35 29.20 6.15 9.79
N GLY A 36 28.61 4.96 9.72
CA GLY A 36 29.07 3.80 10.45
C GLY A 36 30.52 3.44 10.08
N TYR A 37 30.84 3.41 8.78
CA TYR A 37 32.18 3.17 8.30
C TYR A 37 33.19 4.23 8.80
N PHE A 38 32.79 5.50 8.78
CA PHE A 38 33.63 6.60 9.26
C PHE A 38 33.94 6.50 10.76
N ILE A 39 33.00 5.97 11.56
CA ILE A 39 33.17 5.85 13.04
C ILE A 39 33.91 4.57 13.43
N GLY A 40 33.61 3.43 12.81
CA GLY A 40 34.06 2.11 13.26
C GLY A 40 34.60 1.19 12.15
N GLY A 41 34.95 1.73 10.96
CA GLY A 41 35.46 0.93 9.85
C GLY A 41 34.40 -0.05 9.32
N GLU A 42 34.84 -1.27 8.95
CA GLU A 42 33.94 -2.29 8.36
C GLU A 42 32.84 -2.72 9.35
N GLU A 43 33.15 -2.97 10.60
CA GLU A 43 32.16 -3.33 11.64
C GLU A 43 31.16 -2.19 11.88
N GLY A 44 31.62 -0.95 11.89
CA GLY A 44 30.76 0.23 11.98
C GLY A 44 29.86 0.39 10.76
N SER A 45 30.33 0.03 9.56
CA SER A 45 29.52 0.04 8.34
C SER A 45 28.38 -0.98 8.39
N GLU A 46 28.62 -2.19 8.89
CA GLU A 46 27.59 -3.20 9.09
C GLU A 46 26.53 -2.74 10.09
N GLY A 47 26.95 -2.21 11.26
CA GLY A 47 26.03 -1.62 12.25
C GLY A 47 25.22 -0.47 11.68
N GLY A 48 25.84 0.41 10.91
CA GLY A 48 25.16 1.49 10.19
C GLY A 48 24.16 0.99 9.18
N ALA A 49 24.46 -0.09 8.47
CA ALA A 49 23.54 -0.70 7.51
C ALA A 49 22.29 -1.29 8.19
N TYR A 50 22.41 -1.93 9.35
CA TYR A 50 21.25 -2.41 10.12
C TYR A 50 20.36 -1.25 10.58
N VAL A 51 20.95 -0.18 11.12
CA VAL A 51 20.20 1.03 11.49
C VAL A 51 19.54 1.65 10.27
N GLY A 52 20.24 1.75 9.14
CA GLY A 52 19.73 2.28 7.89
C GLY A 52 18.54 1.46 7.34
N THR A 53 18.63 0.15 7.43
CA THR A 53 17.54 -0.74 7.02
C THR A 53 16.29 -0.51 7.86
N PHE A 54 16.43 -0.43 9.18
CA PHE A 54 15.33 -0.15 10.10
C PHE A 54 14.70 1.22 9.83
N LEU A 55 15.52 2.28 9.71
CA LEU A 55 15.02 3.63 9.43
C LEU A 55 14.37 3.72 8.05
N SER A 56 14.93 3.05 7.05
CA SER A 56 14.35 2.98 5.71
C SER A 56 12.97 2.32 5.73
N TYR A 57 12.82 1.23 6.47
CA TYR A 57 11.55 0.54 6.60
C TYR A 57 10.50 1.44 7.27
N MET A 58 10.86 2.15 8.34
CA MET A 58 9.96 3.11 9.00
C MET A 58 9.60 4.28 8.06
N ALA A 59 10.58 4.83 7.35
CA ALA A 59 10.34 5.91 6.40
C ALA A 59 9.41 5.48 5.26
N ILE A 60 9.62 4.29 4.70
CA ILE A 60 8.76 3.71 3.66
C ILE A 60 7.32 3.56 4.17
N ALA A 61 7.14 3.08 5.40
CA ALA A 61 5.81 2.94 5.99
C ALA A 61 5.10 4.31 6.10
N ILE A 62 5.78 5.35 6.58
CA ILE A 62 5.23 6.71 6.68
C ILE A 62 4.90 7.27 5.28
N ILE A 63 5.82 7.15 4.32
CA ILE A 63 5.65 7.62 2.95
C ILE A 63 4.43 6.94 2.30
N THR A 64 4.31 5.63 2.45
CA THR A 64 3.18 4.85 1.92
C THR A 64 1.86 5.31 2.51
N VAL A 65 1.78 5.52 3.83
CA VAL A 65 0.58 6.04 4.50
C VAL A 65 0.23 7.43 4.01
N PHE A 66 1.22 8.31 3.83
CA PHE A 66 1.00 9.67 3.34
C PHE A 66 0.37 9.69 1.95
N TRP A 67 0.93 8.95 1.00
CA TRP A 67 0.40 8.89 -0.36
C TRP A 67 -0.95 8.16 -0.44
N ASN A 68 -1.15 7.15 0.43
CA ASN A 68 -2.46 6.50 0.57
C ASN A 68 -3.51 7.48 1.12
N ALA A 69 -3.15 8.34 2.06
CA ALA A 69 -4.00 9.41 2.55
C ALA A 69 -4.37 10.41 1.45
N ALA A 70 -3.41 10.78 0.61
CA ALA A 70 -3.63 11.71 -0.50
C ALA A 70 -4.58 11.14 -1.57
N ILE A 71 -4.40 9.87 -1.97
CA ILE A 71 -5.31 9.24 -2.94
C ILE A 71 -6.71 9.04 -2.37
N ILE A 72 -6.84 8.68 -1.08
CA ILE A 72 -8.14 8.55 -0.40
C ILE A 72 -8.90 9.88 -0.42
N ALA A 73 -8.23 11.00 -0.09
CA ALA A 73 -8.86 12.32 -0.12
C ALA A 73 -9.34 12.70 -1.53
N SER A 74 -8.51 12.48 -2.55
CA SER A 74 -8.87 12.78 -3.94
C SER A 74 -9.97 11.86 -4.48
N ALA A 75 -9.90 10.58 -4.19
CA ALA A 75 -10.92 9.62 -4.58
C ALA A 75 -12.28 9.94 -3.94
N HIS A 76 -12.29 10.32 -2.67
CA HIS A 76 -13.51 10.72 -1.97
C HIS A 76 -14.16 11.95 -2.61
N GLU A 77 -13.38 12.99 -2.86
CA GLU A 77 -13.88 14.22 -3.54
C GLU A 77 -14.45 13.90 -4.92
N ARG A 78 -13.73 13.07 -5.69
CA ARG A 78 -14.19 12.63 -7.01
C ARG A 78 -15.52 11.89 -6.96
N MET A 79 -15.69 11.02 -5.96
CA MET A 79 -16.84 10.14 -5.86
C MET A 79 -18.08 10.84 -5.27
N THR A 80 -17.88 11.82 -4.42
CA THR A 80 -18.97 12.54 -3.73
C THR A 80 -19.37 13.83 -4.43
N ALA A 81 -18.42 14.69 -4.78
CA ALA A 81 -18.66 15.96 -5.45
C ALA A 81 -18.74 15.84 -6.99
N GLY A 82 -18.27 14.73 -7.57
CA GLY A 82 -18.21 14.55 -9.03
C GLY A 82 -17.18 15.46 -9.74
N THR A 83 -16.46 16.29 -8.98
CA THR A 83 -15.39 17.17 -9.49
C THR A 83 -14.13 16.36 -9.78
N ASN A 84 -13.23 16.88 -10.62
CA ASN A 84 -11.91 16.32 -10.81
C ASN A 84 -10.93 17.08 -9.91
N PRO A 85 -10.56 16.56 -8.72
CA PRO A 85 -9.67 17.25 -7.82
C PRO A 85 -8.27 17.31 -8.42
N SER A 86 -7.60 18.46 -8.29
CA SER A 86 -6.20 18.57 -8.72
C SER A 86 -5.29 17.69 -7.86
N PHE A 87 -4.18 17.24 -8.43
CA PHE A 87 -3.15 16.47 -7.70
C PHE A 87 -2.73 17.13 -6.37
N SER A 88 -2.62 18.47 -6.34
CA SER A 88 -2.31 19.20 -5.12
C SER A 88 -3.39 19.13 -4.04
N TYR A 89 -4.64 18.84 -4.39
CA TYR A 89 -5.74 18.70 -3.42
C TYR A 89 -5.49 17.56 -2.45
N GLY A 90 -5.21 16.36 -2.96
CA GLY A 90 -4.93 15.19 -2.13
C GLY A 90 -3.75 15.41 -1.18
N ILE A 91 -2.65 15.97 -1.72
CA ILE A 91 -1.46 16.32 -0.91
C ILE A 91 -1.83 17.30 0.21
N LYS A 92 -2.57 18.36 -0.09
CA LYS A 92 -3.00 19.34 0.92
C LYS A 92 -3.86 18.72 2.01
N GLN A 93 -4.75 17.77 1.66
CA GLN A 93 -5.56 17.07 2.66
C GLN A 93 -4.72 16.12 3.52
N ALA A 94 -3.79 15.37 2.94
CA ALA A 94 -2.85 14.53 3.67
C ALA A 94 -1.96 15.37 4.62
N MET A 95 -1.45 16.50 4.16
CA MET A 95 -0.65 17.42 4.98
C MET A 95 -1.39 17.93 6.23
N LYS A 96 -2.70 18.14 6.16
CA LYS A 96 -3.51 18.54 7.33
C LYS A 96 -3.55 17.48 8.43
N CYS A 97 -3.29 16.22 8.08
CA CYS A 97 -3.28 15.07 8.99
C CYS A 97 -1.86 14.52 9.19
N LEU A 98 -0.82 15.28 8.82
CA LEU A 98 0.56 14.80 8.83
C LEU A 98 1.00 14.21 10.18
N PRO A 99 0.71 14.81 11.35
CA PRO A 99 1.09 14.20 12.63
C PRO A 99 0.47 12.81 12.83
N GLN A 100 -0.83 12.65 12.53
CA GLN A 100 -1.51 11.36 12.62
C GLN A 100 -0.94 10.35 11.60
N ILE A 101 -0.62 10.81 10.38
CA ILE A 101 -0.03 9.97 9.35
C ILE A 101 1.35 9.45 9.78
N VAL A 102 2.19 10.30 10.36
CA VAL A 102 3.51 9.88 10.86
C VAL A 102 3.37 8.86 11.97
N ILE A 103 2.54 9.13 12.98
CA ILE A 103 2.31 8.19 14.08
C ILE A 103 1.72 6.88 13.55
N TRP A 104 0.75 6.96 12.65
CA TRP A 104 0.14 5.77 12.04
C TRP A 104 1.13 4.97 11.20
N GLY A 105 2.00 5.64 10.45
CA GLY A 105 3.09 5.01 9.71
C GLY A 105 4.07 4.26 10.61
N LEU A 106 4.45 4.86 11.75
CA LEU A 106 5.30 4.21 12.74
C LEU A 106 4.62 2.98 13.37
N ILE A 107 3.34 3.08 13.74
CA ILE A 107 2.58 1.95 14.28
C ILE A 107 2.51 0.82 13.23
N SER A 108 2.13 1.15 12.00
CA SER A 108 2.02 0.17 10.91
C SER A 108 3.37 -0.47 10.58
N GLY A 109 4.45 0.30 10.55
CA GLY A 109 5.80 -0.20 10.36
C GLY A 109 6.22 -1.15 11.49
N THR A 110 5.93 -0.80 12.74
CA THR A 110 6.24 -1.65 13.89
C THR A 110 5.50 -3.00 13.82
N VAL A 111 4.21 -2.98 13.50
CA VAL A 111 3.45 -4.23 13.31
C VAL A 111 3.98 -5.04 12.14
N GLY A 112 4.36 -4.38 11.04
CA GLY A 112 5.01 -5.05 9.91
C GLY A 112 6.30 -5.77 10.31
N LEU A 113 7.15 -5.17 11.15
CA LEU A 113 8.34 -5.83 11.69
C LEU A 113 8.00 -7.05 12.56
N ILE A 114 6.95 -6.97 13.37
CA ILE A 114 6.47 -8.12 14.16
C ILE A 114 6.04 -9.26 13.23
N ILE A 115 5.29 -8.94 12.16
CA ILE A 115 4.87 -9.92 11.17
C ILE A 115 6.10 -10.56 10.50
N MET A 116 7.08 -9.76 10.06
CA MET A 116 8.32 -10.28 9.48
C MET A 116 9.09 -11.20 10.44
N ALA A 117 9.15 -10.84 11.72
CA ALA A 117 9.78 -11.67 12.75
C ALA A 117 9.05 -13.02 12.93
N LEU A 118 7.71 -13.03 12.87
CA LEU A 118 6.93 -14.27 12.90
C LEU A 118 7.12 -15.10 11.62
N GLU A 119 7.19 -14.44 10.46
CA GLU A 119 7.45 -15.12 9.18
C GLU A 119 8.84 -15.74 9.12
N SER A 120 9.86 -15.11 9.70
CA SER A 120 11.21 -15.69 9.74
C SER A 120 11.30 -16.99 10.54
N MET A 121 10.35 -17.23 11.45
CA MET A 121 10.27 -18.52 12.17
C MET A 121 9.91 -19.69 11.25
N ARG A 122 9.35 -19.45 10.07
CA ARG A 122 9.01 -20.50 9.08
C ARG A 122 10.25 -21.25 8.59
N ASP A 123 11.38 -20.57 8.54
CA ASP A 123 12.65 -21.12 8.04
C ASP A 123 13.45 -21.83 9.14
N SER A 124 12.84 -22.07 10.31
CA SER A 124 13.43 -22.80 11.41
C SER A 124 13.61 -24.27 11.08
N ASP A 125 14.75 -24.85 11.45
CA ASP A 125 15.00 -26.30 11.35
C ASP A 125 14.03 -27.15 12.18
N ASN A 126 13.33 -26.54 13.14
CA ASN A 126 12.30 -27.19 13.93
C ASN A 126 10.92 -27.04 13.27
N PRO A 127 10.30 -28.13 12.76
CA PRO A 127 9.01 -28.06 12.05
C PRO A 127 7.87 -27.47 12.92
N VAL A 128 7.90 -27.68 14.23
CA VAL A 128 6.87 -27.14 15.14
C VAL A 128 6.97 -25.62 15.22
N VAL A 129 8.18 -25.09 15.28
CA VAL A 129 8.42 -23.64 15.28
C VAL A 129 8.03 -23.03 13.94
N GLY A 130 8.35 -23.70 12.82
CA GLY A 130 7.96 -23.26 11.48
C GLY A 130 6.45 -23.18 11.28
N ILE A 131 5.71 -24.22 11.71
CA ILE A 131 4.24 -24.24 11.64
C ILE A 131 3.65 -23.14 12.54
N PHE A 132 4.16 -22.99 13.75
CA PHE A 132 3.71 -21.94 14.66
C PHE A 132 3.92 -20.54 14.05
N GLY A 133 5.10 -20.25 13.50
CA GLY A 133 5.41 -18.97 12.86
C GLY A 133 4.46 -18.67 11.69
N MET A 134 4.17 -19.69 10.85
CA MET A 134 3.24 -19.57 9.74
C MET A 134 1.82 -19.22 10.20
N ILE A 135 1.30 -19.95 11.19
CA ILE A 135 -0.06 -19.73 11.69
C ILE A 135 -0.15 -18.39 12.43
N ALA A 136 0.82 -18.07 13.28
CA ALA A 136 0.85 -16.83 14.05
C ALA A 136 0.94 -15.60 13.13
N SER A 137 1.83 -15.63 12.13
CA SER A 137 1.95 -14.53 11.17
C SER A 137 0.65 -14.31 10.39
N TRP A 138 0.02 -15.39 9.94
CA TRP A 138 -1.25 -15.30 9.22
C TRP A 138 -2.38 -14.71 10.09
N ILE A 139 -2.52 -15.16 11.33
CA ILE A 139 -3.53 -14.62 12.26
C ILE A 139 -3.29 -13.14 12.52
N VAL A 140 -2.05 -12.74 12.79
CA VAL A 140 -1.71 -11.33 13.04
C VAL A 140 -1.99 -10.48 11.81
N GLN A 141 -1.63 -10.94 10.61
CA GLN A 141 -1.89 -10.22 9.36
C GLN A 141 -3.39 -10.02 9.12
N VAL A 142 -4.20 -11.06 9.26
CA VAL A 142 -5.65 -10.97 9.05
C VAL A 142 -6.31 -10.07 10.10
N ALA A 143 -5.96 -10.24 11.38
CA ALA A 143 -6.47 -9.40 12.44
C ALA A 143 -6.09 -7.93 12.25
N TRP A 144 -4.84 -7.67 11.86
CA TRP A 144 -4.34 -6.34 11.55
C TRP A 144 -5.09 -5.72 10.36
N TRP A 145 -5.25 -6.46 9.27
CA TRP A 145 -5.95 -6.01 8.08
C TRP A 145 -7.41 -5.61 8.40
N ILE A 146 -8.16 -6.47 9.10
CA ILE A 146 -9.54 -6.17 9.52
C ILE A 146 -9.60 -4.93 10.40
N THR A 147 -8.72 -4.87 11.42
CA THR A 147 -8.72 -3.77 12.41
C THR A 147 -8.37 -2.43 11.77
N THR A 148 -7.56 -2.43 10.73
CA THR A 148 -6.96 -1.19 10.19
C THR A 148 -7.53 -0.78 8.84
N PHE A 149 -8.47 -1.53 8.30
CA PHE A 149 -8.98 -1.35 6.94
C PHE A 149 -9.49 0.08 6.68
N PHE A 150 -10.24 0.66 7.60
CA PHE A 150 -10.80 2.01 7.48
C PHE A 150 -10.06 3.08 8.29
N VAL A 151 -8.94 2.78 8.94
CA VAL A 151 -8.23 3.74 9.80
C VAL A 151 -7.77 4.97 9.01
N VAL A 152 -7.14 4.78 7.85
CA VAL A 152 -6.66 5.92 7.04
C VAL A 152 -7.81 6.77 6.49
N PRO A 153 -8.89 6.19 5.91
CA PRO A 153 -10.11 6.96 5.60
C PRO A 153 -10.63 7.80 6.76
N MET A 154 -10.75 7.23 7.95
CA MET A 154 -11.24 7.95 9.14
C MET A 154 -10.33 9.11 9.55
N ILE A 155 -9.01 8.90 9.56
CA ILE A 155 -8.03 9.94 9.88
C ILE A 155 -8.13 11.10 8.87
N VAL A 156 -8.26 10.78 7.58
CA VAL A 156 -8.18 11.79 6.50
C VAL A 156 -9.50 12.47 6.25
N LEU A 157 -10.60 11.74 6.24
CA LEU A 157 -11.92 12.25 5.88
C LEU A 157 -12.66 12.81 7.10
N ASP A 158 -12.65 12.08 8.23
CA ASP A 158 -13.38 12.45 9.43
C ASP A 158 -12.54 13.25 10.43
N LYS A 159 -11.20 13.28 10.26
CA LYS A 159 -10.27 14.00 11.13
C LYS A 159 -10.29 13.51 12.59
N ILE A 160 -10.65 12.25 12.81
CA ILE A 160 -10.68 11.65 14.16
C ILE A 160 -9.31 11.11 14.55
N SER A 161 -9.14 10.83 15.83
CA SER A 161 -7.88 10.34 16.37
C SER A 161 -7.57 8.91 15.92
N ILE A 162 -6.29 8.50 15.94
CA ILE A 162 -5.87 7.15 15.59
C ILE A 162 -6.54 6.09 16.49
N GLY A 163 -6.57 6.33 17.81
CA GLY A 163 -7.20 5.41 18.76
C GLY A 163 -8.68 5.20 18.50
N GLU A 164 -9.41 6.28 18.20
CA GLU A 164 -10.82 6.23 17.83
C GLU A 164 -11.03 5.52 16.49
N SER A 165 -10.16 5.80 15.49
CA SER A 165 -10.20 5.13 14.19
C SER A 165 -9.98 3.62 14.33
N MET A 166 -8.99 3.19 15.12
CA MET A 166 -8.73 1.77 15.38
C MET A 166 -9.89 1.08 16.10
N SER A 167 -10.58 1.77 17.00
CA SER A 167 -11.74 1.22 17.71
C SER A 167 -12.95 1.05 16.80
N LYS A 168 -13.20 2.02 15.91
CA LYS A 168 -14.38 2.03 15.02
C LYS A 168 -14.21 1.24 13.74
N SER A 169 -12.96 1.07 13.26
CA SER A 169 -12.69 0.41 11.97
C SER A 169 -13.25 -1.02 11.90
N PRO A 170 -13.10 -1.90 12.92
CA PRO A 170 -13.66 -3.25 12.88
C PRO A 170 -15.20 -3.28 12.83
N GLU A 171 -15.86 -2.29 13.43
CA GLU A 171 -17.33 -2.21 13.43
C GLU A 171 -17.85 -1.85 12.05
N LEU A 172 -17.21 -0.87 11.37
CA LEU A 172 -17.54 -0.52 9.99
C LEU A 172 -17.18 -1.65 9.02
N PHE A 173 -16.06 -2.33 9.24
CA PHE A 173 -15.67 -3.49 8.43
C PHE A 173 -16.73 -4.61 8.49
N LYS A 174 -17.31 -4.87 9.66
CA LYS A 174 -18.38 -5.88 9.79
C LYS A 174 -19.65 -5.53 8.99
N GLN A 175 -19.92 -4.24 8.76
CA GLN A 175 -21.09 -3.81 7.99
C GLN A 175 -20.90 -4.02 6.48
N THR A 176 -19.65 -4.02 6.01
CA THR A 176 -19.26 -4.12 4.60
C THR A 176 -18.46 -5.39 4.28
N TRP A 177 -18.37 -6.30 5.25
CA TRP A 177 -17.48 -7.47 5.18
C TRP A 177 -17.61 -8.28 3.89
N GLY A 178 -18.82 -8.52 3.38
CA GLY A 178 -19.02 -9.28 2.14
C GLY A 178 -18.48 -8.54 0.92
N GLU A 179 -18.82 -7.28 0.79
CA GLU A 179 -18.42 -6.39 -0.29
C GLU A 179 -16.92 -6.08 -0.24
N ASP A 180 -16.36 -5.87 0.96
CA ASP A 180 -14.93 -5.63 1.18
C ASP A 180 -14.07 -6.80 0.70
N VAL A 181 -14.44 -8.02 1.12
CA VAL A 181 -13.70 -9.23 0.74
C VAL A 181 -13.77 -9.45 -0.77
N VAL A 182 -14.95 -9.34 -1.37
CA VAL A 182 -15.12 -9.54 -2.82
C VAL A 182 -14.40 -8.46 -3.62
N ALA A 183 -14.52 -7.18 -3.24
CA ALA A 183 -13.88 -6.08 -3.96
C ALA A 183 -12.35 -6.16 -3.88
N THR A 184 -11.78 -6.42 -2.69
CA THR A 184 -10.33 -6.49 -2.49
C THR A 184 -9.74 -7.74 -3.12
N THR A 185 -10.34 -8.92 -2.86
CA THR A 185 -9.86 -10.20 -3.41
C THR A 185 -10.00 -10.22 -4.93
N GLY A 186 -11.13 -9.75 -5.46
CA GLY A 186 -11.37 -9.69 -6.91
C GLY A 186 -10.34 -8.80 -7.61
N THR A 187 -10.05 -7.62 -7.07
CA THR A 187 -9.04 -6.70 -7.62
C THR A 187 -7.64 -7.33 -7.59
N GLY A 188 -7.27 -7.99 -6.48
CA GLY A 188 -5.99 -8.68 -6.34
C GLY A 188 -5.83 -9.85 -7.30
N VAL A 189 -6.85 -10.71 -7.44
CA VAL A 189 -6.83 -11.84 -8.38
C VAL A 189 -6.68 -11.35 -9.82
N ILE A 190 -7.42 -10.33 -10.22
CA ILE A 190 -7.31 -9.77 -11.58
C ILE A 190 -5.90 -9.21 -11.81
N ASN A 191 -5.30 -8.53 -10.83
CA ASN A 191 -3.92 -8.04 -10.93
C ASN A 191 -2.92 -9.18 -11.15
N ILE A 192 -3.04 -10.27 -10.38
CA ILE A 192 -2.18 -11.45 -10.54
C ILE A 192 -2.33 -12.03 -11.95
N LEU A 193 -3.55 -12.18 -12.45
CA LEU A 193 -3.80 -12.70 -13.80
C LEU A 193 -3.18 -11.79 -14.88
N VAL A 194 -3.25 -10.46 -14.72
CA VAL A 194 -2.60 -9.51 -15.64
C VAL A 194 -1.09 -9.64 -15.59
N ILE A 195 -0.49 -9.79 -14.40
CA ILE A 195 0.96 -10.00 -14.27
C ILE A 195 1.39 -11.31 -14.93
N VAL A 196 0.67 -12.40 -14.69
CA VAL A 196 0.93 -13.70 -15.33
C VAL A 196 0.85 -13.58 -16.85
N LEU A 197 -0.15 -12.88 -17.38
CA LEU A 197 -0.28 -12.65 -18.81
C LEU A 197 0.90 -11.85 -19.39
N ILE A 198 1.35 -10.80 -18.70
CA ILE A 198 2.54 -10.02 -19.08
C ILE A 198 3.76 -10.93 -19.17
N VAL A 199 3.99 -11.77 -18.16
CA VAL A 199 5.11 -12.72 -18.14
C VAL A 199 5.02 -13.69 -19.32
N ILE A 200 3.86 -14.31 -19.56
CA ILE A 200 3.65 -15.27 -20.66
C ILE A 200 3.94 -14.61 -22.02
N ILE A 201 3.53 -13.35 -22.22
CA ILE A 201 3.75 -12.63 -23.47
C ILE A 201 5.24 -12.28 -23.66
N CYS A 202 5.95 -11.95 -22.57
CA CYS A 202 7.34 -11.52 -22.65
C CYS A 202 8.35 -12.68 -22.70
N VAL A 203 8.02 -13.86 -22.11
CA VAL A 203 8.94 -15.01 -22.07
C VAL A 203 9.46 -15.43 -23.45
N PRO A 204 8.66 -15.52 -24.52
CA PRO A 204 9.16 -15.90 -25.86
C PRO A 204 10.23 -14.96 -26.43
N LEU A 205 10.26 -13.69 -25.99
CA LEU A 205 11.25 -12.72 -26.45
C LEU A 205 12.68 -13.09 -26.04
N PHE A 206 12.88 -13.85 -24.96
CA PHE A 206 14.19 -14.34 -24.54
C PHE A 206 14.84 -15.27 -25.59
N ALA A 207 14.03 -15.93 -26.40
CA ALA A 207 14.53 -16.77 -27.50
C ALA A 207 15.18 -15.98 -28.66
N LEU A 208 14.99 -14.65 -28.68
CA LEU A 208 15.57 -13.75 -29.72
C LEU A 208 16.99 -13.27 -29.36
N GLY A 209 17.66 -13.91 -28.38
CA GLY A 209 19.02 -13.57 -27.96
C GLY A 209 19.06 -12.36 -27.00
N GLU A 210 20.24 -11.76 -26.85
CA GLU A 210 20.48 -10.71 -25.83
C GLU A 210 19.58 -9.49 -25.98
N LEU A 211 19.37 -9.03 -27.22
CA LEU A 211 18.47 -7.88 -27.48
C LEU A 211 17.01 -8.21 -27.14
N GLY A 212 16.59 -9.42 -27.49
CA GLY A 212 15.23 -9.90 -27.14
C GLY A 212 15.03 -10.04 -25.62
N GLY A 213 16.03 -10.57 -24.93
CA GLY A 213 16.04 -10.67 -23.47
C GLY A 213 16.00 -9.30 -22.78
N GLY A 214 16.80 -8.34 -23.25
CA GLY A 214 16.76 -6.97 -22.72
C GLY A 214 15.39 -6.30 -22.92
N LEU A 215 14.79 -6.46 -24.11
CA LEU A 215 13.45 -5.95 -24.39
C LEU A 215 12.38 -6.63 -23.52
N ALA A 216 12.48 -7.95 -23.34
CA ALA A 216 11.57 -8.71 -22.47
C ALA A 216 11.59 -8.19 -21.03
N LEU A 217 12.77 -8.00 -20.45
CA LEU A 217 12.92 -7.46 -19.10
C LEU A 217 12.35 -6.05 -18.98
N LEU A 218 12.61 -5.19 -19.95
CA LEU A 218 12.05 -3.83 -19.94
C LEU A 218 10.53 -3.83 -20.01
N LEU A 219 9.95 -4.61 -20.92
CA LEU A 219 8.49 -4.72 -21.08
C LEU A 219 7.82 -5.34 -19.85
N MET A 220 8.45 -6.38 -19.26
CA MET A 220 7.96 -6.97 -17.99
C MET A 220 8.00 -5.94 -16.88
N PHE A 221 9.11 -5.22 -16.70
CA PHE A 221 9.24 -4.20 -15.66
C PHE A 221 8.18 -3.10 -15.81
N VAL A 222 8.05 -2.51 -16.99
CA VAL A 222 7.08 -1.45 -17.27
C VAL A 222 5.64 -1.96 -17.13
N GLY A 223 5.36 -3.14 -17.68
CA GLY A 223 4.02 -3.74 -17.63
C GLY A 223 3.59 -4.09 -16.20
N ILE A 224 4.46 -4.74 -15.43
CA ILE A 224 4.18 -5.10 -14.03
C ILE A 224 4.04 -3.83 -13.17
N ALA A 225 4.96 -2.86 -13.31
CA ALA A 225 4.89 -1.61 -12.57
C ALA A 225 3.57 -0.87 -12.84
N THR A 226 3.18 -0.74 -14.12
CA THR A 226 1.92 -0.10 -14.50
C THR A 226 0.70 -0.85 -13.96
N SER A 227 0.71 -2.19 -14.02
CA SER A 227 -0.36 -3.02 -13.46
C SER A 227 -0.50 -2.81 -11.95
N VAL A 228 0.61 -2.88 -11.21
CA VAL A 228 0.60 -2.68 -9.75
C VAL A 228 0.08 -1.28 -9.40
N LEU A 229 0.57 -0.22 -10.05
CA LEU A 229 0.11 1.16 -9.81
C LEU A 229 -1.39 1.30 -10.07
N PHE A 230 -1.89 0.74 -11.16
CA PHE A 230 -3.31 0.80 -11.52
C PHE A 230 -4.18 0.08 -10.50
N PHE A 231 -3.84 -1.16 -10.14
CA PHE A 231 -4.66 -1.95 -9.23
C PHE A 231 -4.57 -1.44 -7.79
N THR A 232 -3.44 -0.93 -7.34
CA THR A 232 -3.33 -0.26 -6.02
C THR A 232 -4.20 1.01 -5.96
N ALA A 233 -4.24 1.79 -7.05
CA ALA A 233 -5.17 2.92 -7.13
C ALA A 233 -6.64 2.47 -7.11
N CYS A 234 -6.97 1.37 -7.78
CA CYS A 234 -8.32 0.79 -7.73
C CYS A 234 -8.70 0.33 -6.31
N GLU A 235 -7.77 -0.29 -5.58
CA GLU A 235 -8.01 -0.69 -4.19
C GLU A 235 -8.28 0.52 -3.28
N ALA A 236 -7.52 1.62 -3.44
CA ALA A 236 -7.76 2.83 -2.68
C ALA A 236 -9.14 3.43 -2.97
N VAL A 237 -9.55 3.47 -4.24
CA VAL A 237 -10.90 3.92 -4.65
C VAL A 237 -11.99 3.02 -4.09
N ASN A 238 -11.81 1.69 -4.18
CA ASN A 238 -12.75 0.72 -3.61
C ASN A 238 -12.90 0.93 -2.10
N ARG A 239 -11.79 1.10 -1.38
CA ARG A 239 -11.80 1.36 0.07
C ARG A 239 -12.57 2.62 0.44
N VAL A 240 -12.45 3.68 -0.34
CA VAL A 240 -13.21 4.93 -0.15
C VAL A 240 -14.71 4.69 -0.42
N SER A 241 -15.02 3.96 -1.48
CA SER A 241 -16.41 3.61 -1.83
C SER A 241 -17.11 2.84 -0.70
N LEU A 242 -16.44 1.81 -0.20
CA LEU A 242 -16.92 0.98 0.90
C LEU A 242 -17.02 1.77 2.20
N TYR A 243 -16.06 2.67 2.46
CA TYR A 243 -16.13 3.56 3.60
C TYR A 243 -17.35 4.49 3.55
N TYR A 244 -17.64 5.06 2.38
CA TYR A 244 -18.82 5.89 2.17
C TYR A 244 -20.11 5.07 2.41
N PHE A 245 -20.19 3.87 1.83
CA PHE A 245 -21.32 2.95 2.01
C PHE A 245 -21.49 2.55 3.47
N ALA A 246 -20.44 2.20 4.18
CA ALA A 246 -20.49 1.84 5.61
C ALA A 246 -21.05 2.97 6.47
N LYS A 247 -20.87 4.24 6.09
CA LYS A 247 -21.35 5.41 6.83
C LYS A 247 -22.75 5.85 6.49
N THR A 248 -23.15 5.70 5.24
CA THR A 248 -24.39 6.27 4.70
C THR A 248 -25.45 5.22 4.41
N GLY A 249 -25.06 3.97 4.24
CA GLY A 249 -25.92 2.89 3.73
C GLY A 249 -26.21 2.99 2.22
N GLU A 250 -25.57 3.91 1.51
CA GLU A 250 -25.80 4.16 0.09
C GLU A 250 -24.48 4.14 -0.69
N ALA A 251 -24.54 3.74 -1.96
CA ALA A 251 -23.39 3.85 -2.84
C ALA A 251 -23.04 5.33 -3.10
N PRO A 252 -21.74 5.67 -3.27
CA PRO A 252 -21.34 7.03 -3.59
C PRO A 252 -22.06 7.55 -4.85
N PRO A 253 -22.37 8.86 -4.95
CA PRO A 253 -23.13 9.43 -6.06
C PRO A 253 -22.56 9.09 -7.44
N LEU A 254 -21.23 9.06 -7.57
CA LEU A 254 -20.60 8.68 -8.84
C LEU A 254 -20.82 7.19 -9.17
N ALA A 255 -20.80 6.30 -8.18
CA ALA A 255 -21.06 4.87 -8.37
C ALA A 255 -22.51 4.63 -8.80
N GLN A 256 -23.47 5.29 -8.15
CA GLN A 256 -24.90 5.25 -8.55
C GLN A 256 -25.11 5.68 -10.00
N LYS A 257 -24.41 6.74 -10.45
CA LYS A 257 -24.47 7.21 -11.84
C LYS A 257 -24.05 6.15 -12.86
N TYR A 258 -23.20 5.20 -12.47
CA TYR A 258 -22.75 4.08 -13.32
C TYR A 258 -23.54 2.78 -13.08
N GLY A 259 -24.62 2.83 -12.28
CA GLY A 259 -25.43 1.65 -11.98
C GLY A 259 -24.70 0.62 -11.12
N LEU A 260 -23.75 1.06 -10.32
CA LEU A 260 -23.04 0.23 -9.36
C LEU A 260 -23.72 0.40 -8.00
N ASP A 261 -24.65 -0.50 -7.70
CA ASP A 261 -25.25 -0.66 -6.38
C ASP A 261 -24.50 -1.73 -5.61
N PHE A 262 -24.30 -1.53 -4.28
CA PHE A 262 -23.68 -2.48 -3.38
C PHE A 262 -24.72 -3.39 -2.76
#